data_7ab71f1c564a2a971388b957e07d7704
#
_entry.id   7ab71f1c564a2a971388b957e07d7704
#
_cell.length_a   1.000
_cell.length_b   1.000
_cell.length_c   1.000
_cell.angle_alpha   90.00
_cell.angle_beta   90.00
_cell.angle_gamma   90.00
#
_symmetry.space_group_name_H-M   'P 1'
#
loop_
_entity.id
_entity.type
_entity.pdbx_description
1 polymer ?
#
loop_
_entity_poly.entity_id
_entity_poly.type
_entity_poly.pdbx_seq_one_letter_code
_entity_poly.pdbx_strand_id
1 'polypeptide(L)'
;MESRFQSFIRILAILLGWSVVGQSIAASPTGMALIPAGTFEMGDHHGFVDPKHGGDETPIHSVRVDSFYLGINDVTTKEFCEFLNSALVQKQITVRDGGVYLAGGSDLLCETRTMSPYSRIGWDGKVFAVLDQKENHPVVCIRWPGAAAYCNWLSAQHGKPLCYNPSTWDCDFNQSGFRLPTEAEWEYAARGGQQNPYWNFPWANEAEPTKANWPESKNPFRAGPIPWTTPVGFFNGQLHHKTDFGWPGAQETFQTSNGANGYGLYDMAGNVWQFVNDWYGRDYYAYSPTNNPPGPASGSIMPDGKPYRGMRGGNWYNGENGHSRVSNRNPSYFRGPQDPNHPYYHLGFRVALPVNAESRPVLKPTPVQKVERANAAPSGRPPGDPSRRQGGGNGAERPPRATEQRSVQSDTGAEERHPLASFVLRSSAVTNDSMLPAEFTGDGASVSLPLEWTGAPTGTTSYALIMHHIDPQGIVKCYWTLYNIPADVRSLPKNVKGVGTLGNNSVNDRIGYAPPHSKGPGPKTYICTLYALSAAPQLDVPPSQVSRSVLLAAMKGHILATAELRVVYSRPEGAISQDDERRRDNSNANSRPPRDSNQ
;
A
#
# COMPACT_ATOMS: atom_id res chain seq x y z
N MET A 1 -66.43 -12.99 -54.13
CA MET A 1 -66.84 -14.44 -54.12
C MET A 1 -65.79 -15.13 -53.35
N GLU A 2 -66.09 -15.39 -52.10
CA GLU A 2 -66.34 -16.67 -51.54
C GLU A 2 -65.08 -17.54 -51.50
N SER A 3 -64.72 -18.22 -50.51
CA SER A 3 -65.19 -18.53 -49.16
C SER A 3 -64.26 -19.64 -48.60
N ARG A 4 -63.96 -19.58 -47.34
CA ARG A 4 -63.88 -20.68 -46.39
C ARG A 4 -63.06 -21.97 -46.75
N PHE A 5 -62.11 -22.33 -45.90
CA PHE A 5 -62.34 -23.37 -44.87
C PHE A 5 -61.19 -23.44 -43.87
N GLN A 6 -61.55 -23.48 -42.61
CA GLN A 6 -60.74 -23.75 -41.44
C GLN A 6 -60.44 -25.27 -41.35
N SER A 7 -59.29 -25.62 -40.79
CA SER A 7 -59.15 -26.81 -39.98
C SER A 7 -58.05 -26.69 -38.93
N PHE A 8 -58.47 -26.92 -37.72
CA PHE A 8 -57.68 -26.94 -36.47
C PHE A 8 -56.74 -28.13 -36.44
N ILE A 9 -55.48 -27.93 -36.03
CA ILE A 9 -54.67 -28.90 -35.31
C ILE A 9 -54.07 -28.22 -34.10
N ARG A 10 -54.58 -28.61 -32.93
CA ARG A 10 -53.95 -28.25 -31.62
C ARG A 10 -52.79 -29.19 -31.41
N ILE A 11 -51.59 -28.64 -31.32
CA ILE A 11 -50.41 -29.26 -30.69
C ILE A 11 -50.14 -28.53 -29.39
N LEU A 12 -50.34 -29.22 -28.29
CA LEU A 12 -50.05 -28.80 -26.93
C LEU A 12 -48.53 -28.88 -26.73
N ALA A 13 -47.84 -27.76 -26.86
CA ALA A 13 -46.43 -27.64 -26.46
C ALA A 13 -46.36 -27.13 -25.01
N ILE A 14 -45.94 -28.00 -24.11
CA ILE A 14 -45.61 -27.66 -22.72
C ILE A 14 -44.33 -26.83 -22.78
N LEU A 15 -44.43 -25.51 -22.71
CA LEU A 15 -43.32 -24.59 -22.50
C LEU A 15 -42.98 -24.59 -21.00
N LEU A 16 -41.95 -25.35 -20.62
CA LEU A 16 -41.22 -25.13 -19.39
C LEU A 16 -40.55 -23.74 -19.49
N GLY A 17 -41.18 -22.76 -18.86
CA GLY A 17 -40.64 -21.42 -18.75
C GLY A 17 -39.38 -21.41 -17.92
N TRP A 18 -38.24 -21.36 -18.57
CA TRP A 18 -37.02 -20.85 -17.95
C TRP A 18 -37.11 -19.34 -17.97
N SER A 19 -37.49 -18.75 -16.83
CA SER A 19 -37.31 -17.32 -16.59
C SER A 19 -35.83 -17.09 -16.46
N VAL A 20 -35.17 -16.75 -17.56
CA VAL A 20 -33.88 -16.05 -17.53
C VAL A 20 -34.19 -14.67 -16.99
N VAL A 21 -33.99 -14.49 -15.70
CA VAL A 21 -33.90 -13.13 -15.11
C VAL A 21 -32.66 -12.50 -15.74
N GLY A 22 -32.87 -11.86 -16.88
CA GLY A 22 -31.86 -10.95 -17.45
C GLY A 22 -31.66 -9.84 -16.45
N GLN A 23 -30.59 -9.92 -15.66
CA GLN A 23 -30.08 -8.74 -14.97
C GLN A 23 -29.77 -7.71 -16.05
N SER A 24 -30.58 -6.69 -16.14
CA SER A 24 -30.29 -5.48 -16.90
C SER A 24 -28.99 -4.93 -16.29
N ILE A 25 -27.87 -5.14 -16.97
CA ILE A 25 -26.62 -4.46 -16.64
C ILE A 25 -26.91 -2.98 -16.92
N ALA A 26 -27.16 -2.22 -15.88
CA ALA A 26 -27.29 -0.77 -15.99
C ALA A 26 -26.01 -0.23 -16.66
N ALA A 27 -26.15 0.64 -17.65
CA ALA A 27 -25.01 1.25 -18.31
C ALA A 27 -24.12 1.91 -17.26
N SER A 28 -22.79 1.73 -17.40
CA SER A 28 -21.84 2.36 -16.50
C SER A 28 -22.05 3.87 -16.46
N PRO A 29 -22.00 4.52 -15.30
CA PRO A 29 -22.03 5.97 -15.23
C PRO A 29 -20.93 6.58 -16.11
N THR A 30 -21.24 7.65 -16.81
CA THR A 30 -20.29 8.32 -17.71
C THR A 30 -18.97 8.63 -16.98
N GLY A 31 -17.83 8.30 -17.57
CA GLY A 31 -16.50 8.55 -17.01
C GLY A 31 -16.08 7.59 -15.90
N MET A 32 -16.81 6.50 -15.67
CA MET A 32 -16.48 5.49 -14.65
C MET A 32 -16.30 4.09 -15.27
N ALA A 33 -15.35 3.35 -14.74
CA ALA A 33 -15.14 1.94 -15.07
C ALA A 33 -15.79 1.04 -14.01
N LEU A 34 -16.43 -0.03 -14.44
CA LEU A 34 -16.93 -1.09 -13.54
C LEU A 34 -15.74 -1.95 -13.09
N ILE A 35 -15.51 -2.00 -11.80
CA ILE A 35 -14.56 -2.91 -11.16
C ILE A 35 -15.36 -4.09 -10.61
N PRO A 36 -15.16 -5.31 -11.13
CA PRO A 36 -15.92 -6.47 -10.69
C PRO A 36 -15.56 -6.85 -9.25
N ALA A 37 -16.49 -7.48 -8.55
CA ALA A 37 -16.20 -8.05 -7.24
C ALA A 37 -15.12 -9.14 -7.36
N GLY A 38 -14.23 -9.22 -6.37
CA GLY A 38 -13.18 -10.24 -6.37
C GLY A 38 -12.38 -10.28 -5.10
N THR A 39 -11.49 -11.27 -5.03
CA THR A 39 -10.54 -11.43 -3.94
C THR A 39 -9.13 -11.30 -4.49
N PHE A 40 -8.26 -10.62 -3.79
CA PHE A 40 -6.86 -10.45 -4.15
C PHE A 40 -5.98 -10.44 -2.91
N GLU A 41 -4.69 -10.58 -3.10
CA GLU A 41 -3.69 -10.41 -2.05
C GLU A 41 -3.18 -8.97 -2.08
N MET A 42 -3.56 -8.21 -1.07
CA MET A 42 -3.17 -6.80 -0.89
C MET A 42 -1.80 -6.71 -0.26
N GLY A 43 -0.95 -5.82 -0.79
CA GLY A 43 0.40 -5.57 -0.26
C GLY A 43 1.52 -5.75 -1.28
N ASP A 44 2.77 -5.64 -0.80
CA ASP A 44 3.95 -5.74 -1.65
C ASP A 44 4.38 -7.20 -1.89
N HIS A 45 4.30 -7.66 -3.14
CA HIS A 45 4.68 -9.00 -3.59
C HIS A 45 6.15 -9.11 -4.05
N HIS A 46 6.90 -8.01 -4.02
CA HIS A 46 8.25 -7.95 -4.58
C HIS A 46 9.34 -7.71 -3.54
N GLY A 47 8.97 -7.61 -2.26
CA GLY A 47 9.91 -7.40 -1.16
C GLY A 47 10.55 -6.01 -1.19
N PHE A 48 9.83 -5.02 -1.70
CA PHE A 48 10.29 -3.65 -1.66
C PHE A 48 10.21 -3.13 -0.22
N VAL A 49 11.34 -2.98 0.41
CA VAL A 49 11.44 -2.35 1.72
C VAL A 49 11.97 -0.94 1.53
N ASP A 50 11.09 0.05 1.59
CA ASP A 50 11.55 1.44 1.71
C ASP A 50 12.16 1.62 3.11
N PRO A 51 13.45 1.97 3.22
CA PRO A 51 14.10 2.21 4.51
C PRO A 51 13.43 3.30 5.36
N LYS A 52 12.68 4.20 4.72
CA LYS A 52 12.01 5.32 5.38
C LYS A 52 10.58 4.96 5.83
N HIS A 53 9.93 4.01 5.15
CA HIS A 53 8.53 3.67 5.37
C HIS A 53 8.33 2.34 6.10
N GLY A 54 9.40 1.55 6.24
CA GLY A 54 9.46 0.44 7.19
C GLY A 54 8.48 -0.71 6.95
N GLY A 55 8.10 -1.00 5.70
CA GLY A 55 7.31 -2.20 5.38
C GLY A 55 5.83 -2.09 5.75
N ASP A 56 5.25 -0.90 5.66
CA ASP A 56 3.82 -0.66 5.87
C ASP A 56 2.91 -1.25 4.77
N GLU A 57 3.52 -1.78 3.69
CA GLU A 57 2.88 -2.53 2.61
C GLU A 57 2.77 -4.04 2.93
N THR A 58 3.12 -4.45 4.15
CA THR A 58 3.10 -5.85 4.63
C THR A 58 2.41 -5.96 6.00
N PRO A 59 1.91 -7.15 6.37
CA PRO A 59 1.94 -8.42 5.62
C PRO A 59 1.02 -8.40 4.39
N ILE A 60 1.37 -9.19 3.37
CA ILE A 60 0.42 -9.54 2.31
C ILE A 60 -0.75 -10.25 2.96
N HIS A 61 -1.96 -9.84 2.62
CA HIS A 61 -3.17 -10.42 3.20
C HIS A 61 -4.31 -10.48 2.19
N SER A 62 -5.17 -11.47 2.35
CA SER A 62 -6.30 -11.67 1.45
C SER A 62 -7.40 -10.65 1.73
N VAL A 63 -7.84 -9.94 0.70
CA VAL A 63 -8.92 -8.96 0.73
C VAL A 63 -9.94 -9.27 -0.35
N ARG A 64 -11.22 -9.28 0.02
CA ARG A 64 -12.35 -9.33 -0.90
C ARG A 64 -12.99 -7.96 -0.98
N VAL A 65 -13.22 -7.48 -2.19
CA VAL A 65 -13.98 -6.26 -2.48
C VAL A 65 -15.24 -6.60 -3.24
N ASP A 66 -16.34 -5.91 -2.95
CA ASP A 66 -17.57 -5.96 -3.74
C ASP A 66 -17.38 -5.17 -5.04
N SER A 67 -18.27 -5.37 -6.03
CA SER A 67 -18.23 -4.59 -7.26
C SER A 67 -18.55 -3.12 -7.00
N PHE A 68 -17.81 -2.24 -7.66
CA PHE A 68 -17.98 -0.80 -7.58
C PHE A 68 -17.59 -0.14 -8.91
N TYR A 69 -18.02 1.07 -9.12
CA TYR A 69 -17.53 1.92 -10.19
C TYR A 69 -16.42 2.81 -9.65
N LEU A 70 -15.36 3.01 -10.45
CA LEU A 70 -14.27 3.93 -10.15
C LEU A 70 -14.09 4.92 -11.29
N GLY A 71 -13.85 6.18 -10.97
CA GLY A 71 -13.51 7.20 -11.98
C GLY A 71 -12.35 6.73 -12.85
N ILE A 72 -12.55 6.73 -14.19
CA ILE A 72 -11.49 6.35 -15.15
C ILE A 72 -10.27 7.23 -14.96
N ASN A 73 -10.50 8.50 -14.64
CA ASN A 73 -9.50 9.54 -14.41
C ASN A 73 -9.64 10.13 -13.00
N ASP A 74 -8.66 10.91 -12.60
CA ASP A 74 -8.76 11.84 -11.47
C ASP A 74 -9.80 12.91 -11.73
N VAL A 75 -10.38 13.47 -10.65
CA VAL A 75 -11.27 14.64 -10.76
C VAL A 75 -10.47 15.84 -11.28
N THR A 76 -10.98 16.48 -12.32
CA THR A 76 -10.33 17.60 -12.99
C THR A 76 -10.53 18.93 -12.26
N THR A 77 -9.68 19.90 -12.55
CA THR A 77 -9.83 21.27 -12.03
C THR A 77 -11.18 21.88 -12.45
N LYS A 78 -11.65 21.61 -13.68
CA LYS A 78 -12.94 22.08 -14.17
C LYS A 78 -14.10 21.53 -13.34
N GLU A 79 -14.16 20.21 -13.17
CA GLU A 79 -15.21 19.56 -12.38
C GLU A 79 -15.23 20.04 -10.93
N PHE A 80 -14.06 20.29 -10.36
CA PHE A 80 -13.99 20.82 -8.99
C PHE A 80 -14.43 22.28 -8.91
N CYS A 81 -14.14 23.13 -9.90
CA CYS A 81 -14.68 24.50 -9.99
C CYS A 81 -16.22 24.51 -10.15
N GLU A 82 -16.79 23.57 -10.90
CA GLU A 82 -18.24 23.39 -11.02
C GLU A 82 -18.87 23.08 -9.65
N PHE A 83 -18.26 22.18 -8.88
CA PHE A 83 -18.66 21.93 -7.49
C PHE A 83 -18.61 23.20 -6.64
N LEU A 84 -17.49 23.93 -6.65
CA LEU A 84 -17.32 25.12 -5.82
C LEU A 84 -18.35 26.20 -6.16
N ASN A 85 -18.63 26.44 -7.44
CA ASN A 85 -19.64 27.41 -7.88
C ASN A 85 -21.06 26.99 -7.45
N SER A 86 -21.40 25.72 -7.58
CA SER A 86 -22.67 25.17 -7.11
C SER A 86 -22.83 25.32 -5.60
N ALA A 87 -21.79 24.93 -4.82
CA ALA A 87 -21.81 25.02 -3.37
C ALA A 87 -21.84 26.47 -2.85
N LEU A 88 -21.25 27.41 -3.61
CA LEU A 88 -21.27 28.84 -3.30
C LEU A 88 -22.70 29.40 -3.45
N VAL A 89 -23.38 29.09 -4.56
CA VAL A 89 -24.77 29.48 -4.79
C VAL A 89 -25.70 28.95 -3.70
N GLN A 90 -25.44 27.74 -3.23
CA GLN A 90 -26.18 27.08 -2.15
C GLN A 90 -25.74 27.55 -0.74
N LYS A 91 -24.80 28.49 -0.64
CA LYS A 91 -24.23 29.00 0.63
C LYS A 91 -23.65 27.93 1.53
N GLN A 92 -23.14 26.84 0.95
CA GLN A 92 -22.52 25.75 1.66
C GLN A 92 -21.03 25.99 1.94
N ILE A 93 -20.42 26.95 1.25
CA ILE A 93 -19.01 27.32 1.39
C ILE A 93 -18.85 28.83 1.57
N THR A 94 -17.68 29.21 2.13
CA THR A 94 -17.22 30.59 2.26
C THR A 94 -15.76 30.70 1.81
N VAL A 95 -15.35 31.88 1.34
CA VAL A 95 -13.95 32.16 0.99
C VAL A 95 -13.37 33.14 1.98
N ARG A 96 -12.21 32.79 2.57
CA ARG A 96 -11.46 33.64 3.51
C ARG A 96 -9.99 33.55 3.16
N ASP A 97 -9.33 34.69 2.96
CA ASP A 97 -7.89 34.79 2.66
C ASP A 97 -7.42 33.85 1.53
N GLY A 98 -8.28 33.67 0.52
CA GLY A 98 -8.02 32.79 -0.61
C GLY A 98 -8.25 31.29 -0.34
N GLY A 99 -8.56 30.90 0.88
CA GLY A 99 -8.99 29.54 1.23
C GLY A 99 -10.50 29.37 1.12
N VAL A 100 -10.96 28.21 0.68
CA VAL A 100 -12.37 27.82 0.60
C VAL A 100 -12.70 26.91 1.77
N TYR A 101 -13.71 27.26 2.55
CA TYR A 101 -14.11 26.56 3.77
C TYR A 101 -15.58 26.16 3.73
N LEU A 102 -15.96 25.14 4.48
CA LEU A 102 -17.38 24.91 4.77
C LEU A 102 -18.00 26.13 5.45
N ALA A 103 -19.23 26.44 5.10
CA ALA A 103 -19.96 27.54 5.72
C ALA A 103 -20.15 27.29 7.23
N GLY A 104 -19.74 28.28 8.04
CA GLY A 104 -19.81 28.18 9.50
C GLY A 104 -18.76 27.27 10.14
N GLY A 105 -17.89 26.63 9.34
CA GLY A 105 -16.83 25.73 9.81
C GLY A 105 -15.41 26.29 9.67
N SER A 106 -14.45 25.51 10.19
CA SER A 106 -13.00 25.76 10.08
C SER A 106 -12.31 24.88 9.04
N ASP A 107 -13.01 23.88 8.49
CA ASP A 107 -12.41 22.92 7.57
C ASP A 107 -12.11 23.57 6.23
N LEU A 108 -10.82 23.65 5.91
CA LEU A 108 -10.33 24.09 4.61
C LEU A 108 -10.58 22.99 3.59
N LEU A 109 -11.32 23.31 2.52
CA LEU A 109 -11.62 22.38 1.43
C LEU A 109 -10.56 22.43 0.34
N CYS A 110 -10.17 23.64 -0.07
CA CYS A 110 -9.11 23.87 -1.05
C CYS A 110 -8.52 25.28 -0.93
N GLU A 111 -7.38 25.46 -1.59
CA GLU A 111 -6.72 26.75 -1.75
C GLU A 111 -7.01 27.31 -3.14
N THR A 112 -7.33 28.59 -3.24
CA THR A 112 -7.33 29.31 -4.52
C THR A 112 -5.94 29.84 -4.83
N ARG A 113 -5.74 30.42 -6.03
CA ARG A 113 -4.47 31.04 -6.43
C ARG A 113 -4.02 32.15 -5.46
N THR A 114 -4.95 32.81 -4.77
CA THR A 114 -4.63 33.82 -3.77
C THR A 114 -3.92 33.26 -2.55
N MET A 115 -4.31 32.06 -2.10
CA MET A 115 -3.67 31.38 -0.96
C MET A 115 -2.44 30.58 -1.38
N SER A 116 -2.45 29.95 -2.54
CA SER A 116 -1.35 29.12 -3.03
C SER A 116 -1.02 29.42 -4.49
N PRO A 117 0.23 29.79 -4.82
CA PRO A 117 0.65 30.06 -6.20
C PRO A 117 0.57 28.81 -7.10
N TYR A 118 0.41 27.63 -6.50
CA TYR A 118 0.31 26.35 -7.21
C TYR A 118 -1.13 25.96 -7.57
N SER A 119 -2.12 26.60 -6.95
CA SER A 119 -3.52 26.32 -7.26
C SER A 119 -3.88 26.77 -8.68
N ARG A 120 -4.71 25.99 -9.34
CA ARG A 120 -5.29 26.29 -10.66
C ARG A 120 -6.71 26.84 -10.55
N ILE A 121 -7.16 27.13 -9.32
CA ILE A 121 -8.47 27.68 -9.01
C ILE A 121 -8.32 29.18 -8.76
N GLY A 122 -8.92 29.99 -9.63
CA GLY A 122 -9.05 31.44 -9.46
C GLY A 122 -10.33 31.79 -8.70
N TRP A 123 -10.31 32.90 -7.97
CA TRP A 123 -11.48 33.49 -7.30
C TRP A 123 -11.49 34.99 -7.52
N ASP A 124 -12.54 35.52 -8.11
CA ASP A 124 -12.72 36.97 -8.43
C ASP A 124 -13.63 37.72 -7.45
N GLY A 125 -14.05 37.07 -6.36
CA GLY A 125 -15.01 37.58 -5.40
C GLY A 125 -16.45 37.15 -5.68
N LYS A 126 -16.74 36.50 -6.80
CA LYS A 126 -18.07 36.08 -7.22
C LYS A 126 -18.14 34.66 -7.78
N VAL A 127 -17.13 34.25 -8.53
CA VAL A 127 -17.12 32.94 -9.21
C VAL A 127 -15.72 32.32 -9.18
N PHE A 128 -15.67 30.99 -9.09
CA PHE A 128 -14.47 30.23 -9.27
C PHE A 128 -14.26 29.92 -10.76
N ALA A 129 -13.03 30.09 -11.23
CA ALA A 129 -12.64 29.83 -12.62
C ALA A 129 -11.35 29.00 -12.67
N VAL A 130 -11.21 28.20 -13.71
CA VAL A 130 -9.96 27.49 -13.98
C VAL A 130 -8.94 28.48 -14.53
N LEU A 131 -7.71 28.39 -14.03
CA LEU A 131 -6.58 29.21 -14.48
C LEU A 131 -5.63 28.40 -15.38
N ASP A 132 -4.85 29.14 -16.18
CA ASP A 132 -3.72 28.62 -16.96
C ASP A 132 -4.11 27.53 -17.96
N GLN A 133 -5.36 27.50 -18.46
CA GLN A 133 -5.87 26.49 -19.40
C GLN A 133 -5.69 25.06 -18.86
N LYS A 134 -6.01 24.85 -17.56
CA LYS A 134 -5.84 23.58 -16.86
C LYS A 134 -7.16 22.88 -16.55
N GLU A 135 -8.16 23.06 -17.40
CA GLU A 135 -9.51 22.49 -17.25
C GLU A 135 -9.46 20.99 -17.06
N ASN A 136 -8.69 20.29 -17.89
CA ASN A 136 -8.57 18.83 -17.93
C ASN A 136 -7.40 18.28 -17.10
N HIS A 137 -6.69 19.11 -16.35
CA HIS A 137 -5.67 18.64 -15.41
C HIS A 137 -6.32 18.21 -14.10
N PRO A 138 -5.74 17.23 -13.37
CA PRO A 138 -6.26 16.86 -12.05
C PRO A 138 -6.28 18.09 -11.14
N VAL A 139 -7.32 18.21 -10.33
CA VAL A 139 -7.37 19.26 -9.32
C VAL A 139 -6.29 19.02 -8.28
N VAL A 140 -5.63 20.11 -7.87
CA VAL A 140 -4.58 20.09 -6.84
C VAL A 140 -4.82 21.21 -5.82
N CYS A 141 -4.02 21.28 -4.77
CA CYS A 141 -4.20 22.22 -3.66
C CYS A 141 -5.55 22.05 -2.95
N ILE A 142 -6.02 20.82 -2.86
CA ILE A 142 -7.23 20.43 -2.14
C ILE A 142 -6.89 19.77 -0.81
N ARG A 143 -7.85 19.77 0.10
CA ARG A 143 -7.78 18.99 1.35
C ARG A 143 -8.69 17.76 1.25
N TRP A 144 -8.44 16.77 2.10
CA TRP A 144 -9.28 15.58 2.14
C TRP A 144 -10.78 15.92 2.39
N PRO A 145 -11.14 16.87 3.30
CA PRO A 145 -12.52 17.34 3.41
C PRO A 145 -13.09 17.93 2.13
N GLY A 146 -12.26 18.56 1.30
CA GLY A 146 -12.67 19.08 -0.01
C GLY A 146 -13.04 17.97 -0.99
N ALA A 147 -12.27 16.88 -1.01
CA ALA A 147 -12.57 15.70 -1.81
C ALA A 147 -13.86 15.00 -1.33
N ALA A 148 -14.04 14.86 -0.01
CA ALA A 148 -15.26 14.29 0.59
C ALA A 148 -16.51 15.17 0.31
N ALA A 149 -16.37 16.49 0.41
CA ALA A 149 -17.45 17.43 0.08
C ALA A 149 -17.84 17.37 -1.41
N TYR A 150 -16.86 17.24 -2.31
CA TYR A 150 -17.10 17.00 -3.73
C TYR A 150 -17.92 15.72 -3.96
N CYS A 151 -17.56 14.61 -3.30
CA CYS A 151 -18.30 13.34 -3.40
C CYS A 151 -19.77 13.50 -2.94
N ASN A 152 -20.00 14.21 -1.84
CA ASN A 152 -21.35 14.51 -1.37
C ASN A 152 -22.13 15.39 -2.36
N TRP A 153 -21.50 16.43 -2.90
CA TRP A 153 -22.12 17.27 -3.93
C TRP A 153 -22.48 16.44 -5.16
N LEU A 154 -21.57 15.61 -5.65
CA LEU A 154 -21.79 14.74 -6.82
C LEU A 154 -22.93 13.76 -6.55
N SER A 155 -23.03 13.21 -5.34
CA SER A 155 -24.15 12.36 -4.92
C SER A 155 -25.48 13.10 -5.04
N ALA A 156 -25.54 14.31 -4.52
CA ALA A 156 -26.74 15.15 -4.59
C ALA A 156 -27.13 15.50 -6.04
N GLN A 157 -26.14 15.80 -6.93
CA GLN A 157 -26.40 16.04 -8.37
C GLN A 157 -27.03 14.82 -9.06
N HIS A 158 -26.72 13.62 -8.59
CA HIS A 158 -27.25 12.36 -9.13
C HIS A 158 -28.44 11.81 -8.32
N GLY A 159 -29.04 12.59 -7.41
CA GLY A 159 -30.17 12.16 -6.59
C GLY A 159 -29.85 10.98 -5.67
N LYS A 160 -28.57 10.83 -5.28
CA LYS A 160 -28.09 9.75 -4.40
C LYS A 160 -27.92 10.24 -2.96
N PRO A 161 -27.99 9.34 -1.96
CA PRO A 161 -27.72 9.70 -0.57
C PRO A 161 -26.24 10.11 -0.40
N LEU A 162 -26.01 10.98 0.59
CA LEU A 162 -24.66 11.42 0.93
C LEU A 162 -23.92 10.32 1.70
N CYS A 163 -22.68 10.08 1.38
CA CYS A 163 -21.83 9.11 2.10
C CYS A 163 -21.11 9.72 3.29
N TYR A 164 -20.78 11.01 3.26
CA TYR A 164 -20.03 11.66 4.33
C TYR A 164 -20.94 12.53 5.20
N ASN A 165 -20.77 12.38 6.52
CA ASN A 165 -21.31 13.33 7.48
C ASN A 165 -20.51 14.65 7.40
N PRO A 166 -21.09 15.79 7.05
CA PRO A 166 -20.35 17.03 6.86
C PRO A 166 -19.77 17.64 8.15
N SER A 167 -20.20 17.16 9.33
CA SER A 167 -19.69 17.65 10.62
C SER A 167 -18.52 16.82 11.16
N THR A 168 -18.47 15.51 10.86
CA THR A 168 -17.44 14.59 11.37
C THR A 168 -16.54 14.04 10.28
N TRP A 169 -16.99 14.11 9.02
CA TRP A 169 -16.37 13.50 7.86
C TRP A 169 -16.28 11.96 7.90
N ASP A 170 -17.08 11.33 8.78
CA ASP A 170 -17.23 9.89 8.77
C ASP A 170 -17.98 9.45 7.53
N CYS A 171 -17.51 8.35 6.92
CA CYS A 171 -18.14 7.74 5.75
C CYS A 171 -19.12 6.66 6.20
N ASP A 172 -20.38 6.77 5.80
CA ASP A 172 -21.36 5.69 5.88
C ASP A 172 -21.28 4.84 4.62
N PHE A 173 -20.62 3.69 4.71
CA PHE A 173 -20.46 2.74 3.61
C PHE A 173 -21.75 2.02 3.22
N ASN A 174 -22.84 2.15 3.97
CA ASN A 174 -24.15 1.60 3.60
C ASN A 174 -24.88 2.49 2.60
N GLN A 175 -24.43 3.72 2.39
CA GLN A 175 -25.02 4.63 1.42
C GLN A 175 -24.57 4.28 -0.02
N SER A 176 -25.48 4.51 -0.98
CA SER A 176 -25.25 4.26 -2.41
C SER A 176 -24.73 5.48 -3.18
N GLY A 177 -24.25 6.51 -2.49
CA GLY A 177 -23.69 7.71 -3.07
C GLY A 177 -22.23 7.58 -3.50
N PHE A 178 -21.71 8.66 -4.08
CA PHE A 178 -20.28 8.78 -4.41
C PHE A 178 -19.46 8.99 -3.13
N ARG A 179 -18.27 8.41 -3.13
CA ARG A 179 -17.28 8.54 -2.07
C ARG A 179 -15.85 8.38 -2.63
N LEU A 180 -14.86 8.62 -1.81
CA LEU A 180 -13.50 8.18 -2.11
C LEU A 180 -13.42 6.64 -2.10
N PRO A 181 -12.57 6.03 -2.92
CA PRO A 181 -12.31 4.60 -2.81
C PRO A 181 -11.67 4.30 -1.45
N THR A 182 -11.92 3.13 -0.88
CA THR A 182 -11.07 2.63 0.20
C THR A 182 -9.67 2.34 -0.34
N GLU A 183 -8.69 2.23 0.54
CA GLU A 183 -7.32 1.88 0.15
C GLU A 183 -7.27 0.51 -0.56
N ALA A 184 -8.07 -0.44 -0.09
CA ALA A 184 -8.20 -1.75 -0.71
C ALA A 184 -8.89 -1.73 -2.09
N GLU A 185 -9.96 -0.96 -2.24
CA GLU A 185 -10.62 -0.74 -3.53
C GLU A 185 -9.67 -0.09 -4.53
N TRP A 186 -8.89 0.90 -4.08
CA TRP A 186 -7.91 1.57 -4.92
C TRP A 186 -6.84 0.60 -5.42
N GLU A 187 -6.22 -0.19 -4.52
CA GLU A 187 -5.17 -1.14 -4.91
C GLU A 187 -5.69 -2.25 -5.81
N TYR A 188 -6.86 -2.82 -5.49
CA TYR A 188 -7.52 -3.82 -6.33
C TYR A 188 -7.78 -3.30 -7.75
N ALA A 189 -8.31 -2.08 -7.86
CA ALA A 189 -8.54 -1.44 -9.15
C ALA A 189 -7.24 -1.12 -9.89
N ALA A 190 -6.20 -0.64 -9.19
CA ALA A 190 -4.90 -0.31 -9.78
C ALA A 190 -4.22 -1.55 -10.39
N ARG A 191 -4.40 -2.72 -9.79
CA ARG A 191 -3.88 -4.00 -10.32
C ARG A 191 -4.54 -4.43 -11.63
N GLY A 192 -5.65 -3.81 -12.03
CA GLY A 192 -6.26 -4.02 -13.35
C GLY A 192 -6.71 -5.44 -13.64
N GLY A 193 -7.00 -6.26 -12.62
CA GLY A 193 -7.35 -7.68 -12.74
C GLY A 193 -6.15 -8.63 -12.81
N GLN A 194 -4.93 -8.12 -12.76
CA GLN A 194 -3.73 -8.94 -12.78
C GLN A 194 -3.37 -9.42 -11.36
N GLN A 195 -3.39 -10.73 -11.15
CA GLN A 195 -3.16 -11.37 -9.85
C GLN A 195 -2.09 -12.47 -9.88
N ASN A 196 -1.66 -12.92 -11.06
CA ASN A 196 -0.62 -13.95 -11.15
C ASN A 196 0.18 -13.80 -12.45
N PRO A 197 1.40 -13.28 -12.38
CA PRO A 197 2.03 -12.68 -11.20
C PRO A 197 1.41 -11.32 -10.83
N TYR A 198 1.51 -10.91 -9.57
CA TYR A 198 1.21 -9.55 -9.16
C TYR A 198 2.27 -8.59 -9.69
N TRP A 199 1.86 -7.49 -10.35
CA TRP A 199 2.77 -6.51 -10.93
C TRP A 199 3.07 -5.35 -9.97
N ASN A 200 4.23 -4.73 -10.15
CA ASN A 200 4.61 -3.51 -9.43
C ASN A 200 3.83 -2.28 -9.89
N PHE A 201 3.54 -2.19 -11.19
CA PHE A 201 2.85 -1.06 -11.80
C PHE A 201 1.53 -1.53 -12.45
N PRO A 202 0.61 -0.62 -12.79
CA PRO A 202 -0.69 -0.99 -13.35
C PRO A 202 -0.63 -1.82 -14.65
N TRP A 203 0.53 -1.88 -15.32
CA TRP A 203 0.72 -2.52 -16.64
C TRP A 203 1.79 -3.61 -16.68
N ALA A 204 2.76 -3.63 -15.74
CA ALA A 204 3.84 -4.62 -15.69
C ALA A 204 4.69 -4.47 -14.41
N ASN A 205 5.78 -5.24 -14.32
CA ASN A 205 6.76 -5.09 -13.23
C ASN A 205 7.74 -3.93 -13.44
N GLU A 206 7.92 -3.53 -14.69
CA GLU A 206 8.89 -2.49 -15.04
C GLU A 206 8.23 -1.12 -15.08
N ALA A 207 8.95 -0.13 -14.57
CA ALA A 207 8.59 1.27 -14.73
C ALA A 207 8.80 1.69 -16.20
N GLU A 208 7.73 2.14 -16.85
CA GLU A 208 7.80 2.60 -18.23
C GLU A 208 7.56 4.11 -18.31
N PRO A 209 8.61 4.93 -18.53
CA PRO A 209 8.51 6.38 -18.55
C PRO A 209 7.50 6.96 -19.54
N THR A 210 7.14 6.21 -20.58
CA THR A 210 6.19 6.64 -21.60
C THR A 210 4.72 6.35 -21.26
N LYS A 211 4.44 5.72 -20.10
CA LYS A 211 3.08 5.32 -19.67
C LYS A 211 2.48 6.17 -18.56
N ALA A 212 3.28 7.02 -17.91
CA ALA A 212 2.81 7.82 -16.77
C ALA A 212 3.55 9.16 -16.66
N ASN A 213 2.92 10.11 -15.97
CA ASN A 213 3.56 11.38 -15.65
C ASN A 213 4.41 11.25 -14.39
N TRP A 214 5.70 11.05 -14.58
CA TRP A 214 6.76 11.06 -13.56
C TRP A 214 8.03 11.72 -14.12
N PRO A 215 9.10 11.96 -13.34
CA PRO A 215 10.27 12.71 -13.79
C PRO A 215 10.89 12.14 -15.06
N GLU A 216 10.97 10.83 -15.16
CA GLU A 216 11.62 10.10 -16.25
C GLU A 216 10.84 10.17 -17.57
N SER A 217 9.54 10.51 -17.53
CA SER A 217 8.70 10.65 -18.73
C SER A 217 9.14 11.78 -19.63
N LYS A 218 9.82 12.79 -19.07
CA LYS A 218 10.26 14.00 -19.80
C LYS A 218 9.15 14.65 -20.62
N ASN A 219 7.90 14.54 -20.14
CA ASN A 219 6.76 15.10 -20.85
C ASN A 219 6.87 16.64 -20.97
N PRO A 220 6.27 17.24 -22.02
CA PRO A 220 6.49 18.64 -22.36
C PRO A 220 5.93 19.63 -21.32
N PHE A 221 4.99 19.24 -20.46
CA PHE A 221 4.47 20.12 -19.40
C PHE A 221 5.55 20.48 -18.37
N ARG A 222 6.64 19.71 -18.30
CA ARG A 222 7.76 20.00 -17.39
C ARG A 222 8.58 21.22 -17.79
N ALA A 223 8.42 21.73 -19.01
CA ALA A 223 9.06 22.98 -19.43
C ALA A 223 8.43 24.24 -18.80
N GLY A 224 7.27 24.10 -18.13
CA GLY A 224 6.56 25.19 -17.48
C GLY A 224 6.76 25.25 -15.97
N PRO A 225 6.03 26.16 -15.30
CA PRO A 225 6.04 26.24 -13.85
C PRO A 225 5.33 25.03 -13.21
N ILE A 226 5.75 24.67 -12.00
CA ILE A 226 5.06 23.66 -11.19
C ILE A 226 3.65 24.14 -10.82
N PRO A 227 2.69 23.19 -10.65
CA PRO A 227 2.81 21.73 -10.72
C PRO A 227 2.86 21.22 -12.17
N TRP A 228 3.71 20.22 -12.41
CA TRP A 228 3.91 19.59 -13.72
C TRP A 228 2.91 18.46 -13.98
N THR A 229 1.65 18.68 -13.63
CA THR A 229 0.59 17.74 -13.98
C THR A 229 0.38 17.70 -15.50
N THR A 230 -0.08 16.58 -16.02
CA THR A 230 -0.61 16.44 -17.38
C THR A 230 -2.13 16.43 -17.33
N PRO A 231 -2.83 16.70 -18.45
CA PRO A 231 -4.25 16.38 -18.54
C PRO A 231 -4.51 14.94 -18.13
N VAL A 232 -5.65 14.67 -17.50
CA VAL A 232 -6.01 13.31 -17.09
C VAL A 232 -6.10 12.39 -18.31
N GLY A 233 -5.58 11.15 -18.19
CA GLY A 233 -5.54 10.21 -19.31
C GLY A 233 -4.62 10.61 -20.47
N PHE A 234 -3.69 11.52 -20.27
CA PHE A 234 -2.76 12.00 -21.32
C PHE A 234 -1.90 10.86 -21.88
N PHE A 235 -1.51 9.90 -21.05
CA PHE A 235 -0.72 8.74 -21.45
C PHE A 235 -1.60 7.63 -22.04
N ASN A 236 -2.17 7.87 -23.21
CA ASN A 236 -3.17 7.02 -23.88
C ASN A 236 -2.65 6.27 -25.13
N GLY A 237 -1.35 6.33 -25.39
CA GLY A 237 -0.73 5.66 -26.54
C GLY A 237 -0.74 6.50 -27.82
N GLN A 238 -1.22 7.74 -27.78
CA GLN A 238 -1.32 8.61 -28.95
C GLN A 238 -0.12 9.55 -29.08
N LEU A 239 0.10 10.00 -30.29
CA LEU A 239 0.94 11.16 -30.59
C LEU A 239 0.12 12.43 -30.31
N HIS A 240 0.56 13.22 -29.35
CA HIS A 240 -0.08 14.49 -28.98
C HIS A 240 0.62 15.66 -29.67
N HIS A 241 -0.15 16.69 -29.99
CA HIS A 241 0.35 17.93 -30.56
C HIS A 241 0.19 19.07 -29.56
N LYS A 242 1.17 19.97 -29.54
CA LYS A 242 1.17 21.15 -28.69
C LYS A 242 -0.06 22.03 -28.89
N THR A 243 -0.53 22.13 -30.14
CA THR A 243 -1.74 22.86 -30.52
C THR A 243 -2.99 22.42 -29.77
N ASP A 244 -3.04 21.14 -29.37
CA ASP A 244 -4.24 20.56 -28.73
C ASP A 244 -4.21 20.73 -27.21
N PHE A 245 -3.03 20.88 -26.61
CA PHE A 245 -2.83 20.87 -25.17
C PHE A 245 -2.15 22.13 -24.61
N GLY A 246 -1.58 22.97 -25.45
CA GLY A 246 -0.97 24.23 -25.02
C GLY A 246 0.19 24.11 -24.05
N TRP A 247 0.99 23.01 -24.10
CA TRP A 247 2.13 22.87 -23.20
C TRP A 247 3.22 23.89 -23.50
N PRO A 248 4.01 24.29 -22.47
CA PRO A 248 5.08 25.27 -22.65
C PRO A 248 6.30 24.68 -23.36
N GLY A 249 7.24 25.55 -23.75
CA GLY A 249 8.49 25.16 -24.41
C GLY A 249 8.35 24.95 -25.91
N ALA A 250 9.42 24.46 -26.55
CA ALA A 250 9.53 24.39 -28.02
C ALA A 250 9.12 23.03 -28.61
N GLN A 251 8.81 22.04 -27.79
CA GLN A 251 8.45 20.70 -28.27
C GLN A 251 7.05 20.73 -28.90
N GLU A 252 6.95 20.37 -30.18
CA GLU A 252 5.70 20.44 -30.96
C GLU A 252 4.85 19.18 -30.83
N THR A 253 5.46 18.01 -30.60
CA THR A 253 4.76 16.73 -30.47
C THR A 253 5.33 15.91 -29.34
N PHE A 254 4.50 15.04 -28.75
CA PHE A 254 4.92 14.09 -27.72
C PHE A 254 4.20 12.76 -27.86
N GLN A 255 4.96 11.68 -28.07
CA GLN A 255 4.43 10.32 -28.17
C GLN A 255 4.32 9.70 -26.77
N THR A 256 3.14 9.20 -26.43
CA THR A 256 2.89 8.42 -25.22
C THR A 256 2.75 6.94 -25.55
N SER A 257 2.92 6.08 -24.54
CA SER A 257 2.42 4.72 -24.55
C SER A 257 1.09 4.64 -23.76
N ASN A 258 0.30 3.60 -24.02
CA ASN A 258 -0.96 3.44 -23.32
C ASN A 258 -0.72 3.06 -21.85
N GLY A 259 -1.02 3.96 -20.93
CA GLY A 259 -0.90 3.81 -19.47
C GLY A 259 -2.16 3.31 -18.79
N ALA A 260 -3.22 2.99 -19.54
CA ALA A 260 -4.41 2.36 -18.97
C ALA A 260 -4.10 0.96 -18.45
N ASN A 261 -4.66 0.61 -17.31
CA ASN A 261 -4.59 -0.75 -16.80
C ASN A 261 -5.68 -1.65 -17.42
N GLY A 262 -5.78 -2.91 -16.98
CA GLY A 262 -6.74 -3.88 -17.51
C GLY A 262 -8.21 -3.52 -17.31
N TYR A 263 -8.54 -2.57 -16.44
CA TYR A 263 -9.89 -2.01 -16.27
C TYR A 263 -10.10 -0.70 -17.04
N GLY A 264 -9.11 -0.25 -17.81
CA GLY A 264 -9.18 1.02 -18.56
C GLY A 264 -8.99 2.26 -17.71
N LEU A 265 -8.42 2.13 -16.51
CA LEU A 265 -8.13 3.24 -15.61
C LEU A 265 -6.80 3.89 -15.96
N TYR A 266 -6.78 5.21 -16.09
CA TYR A 266 -5.58 6.02 -16.32
C TYR A 266 -5.06 6.62 -15.01
N ASP A 267 -3.80 7.06 -15.04
CA ASP A 267 -3.13 7.79 -13.94
C ASP A 267 -3.16 7.04 -12.59
N MET A 268 -3.24 5.68 -12.61
CA MET A 268 -3.09 4.84 -11.42
C MET A 268 -1.63 4.75 -10.95
N ALA A 269 -0.70 5.34 -11.70
CA ALA A 269 0.70 5.55 -11.34
C ALA A 269 1.15 6.92 -11.86
N GLY A 270 1.67 7.78 -10.99
CA GLY A 270 2.13 9.12 -11.35
C GLY A 270 1.02 10.17 -11.44
N ASN A 271 1.28 11.28 -12.10
CA ASN A 271 0.47 12.49 -12.21
C ASN A 271 0.23 13.15 -10.85
N VAL A 272 -0.74 12.71 -10.06
CA VAL A 272 -0.97 13.19 -8.69
C VAL A 272 -1.18 12.04 -7.74
N TRP A 273 -0.75 12.18 -6.48
CA TRP A 273 -1.21 11.32 -5.40
C TRP A 273 -2.73 11.40 -5.30
N GLN A 274 -3.37 10.29 -4.96
CA GLN A 274 -4.81 10.19 -4.87
C GLN A 274 -5.24 9.91 -3.44
N PHE A 275 -6.07 10.77 -2.86
CA PHE A 275 -6.70 10.49 -1.58
C PHE A 275 -7.54 9.23 -1.65
N VAL A 276 -7.41 8.40 -0.61
CA VAL A 276 -8.36 7.32 -0.31
C VAL A 276 -9.21 7.68 0.90
N ASN A 277 -10.28 6.91 1.12
CA ASN A 277 -11.17 7.15 2.25
C ASN A 277 -10.50 6.90 3.60
N ASP A 278 -9.56 5.95 3.63
CA ASP A 278 -8.99 5.41 4.84
C ASP A 278 -8.16 6.44 5.60
N TRP A 279 -8.23 6.39 6.93
CA TRP A 279 -7.14 6.85 7.74
C TRP A 279 -5.90 6.00 7.45
N TYR A 280 -4.73 6.60 7.44
CA TYR A 280 -3.51 5.84 7.31
C TYR A 280 -3.20 5.09 8.62
N GLY A 281 -3.24 3.76 8.56
CA GLY A 281 -2.79 2.88 9.63
C GLY A 281 -1.52 2.15 9.20
N ARG A 282 -0.38 2.43 9.84
CA ARG A 282 0.91 1.87 9.45
C ARG A 282 0.92 0.34 9.52
N ASP A 283 0.29 -0.21 10.54
CA ASP A 283 0.20 -1.63 10.86
C ASP A 283 -1.15 -2.26 10.48
N TYR A 284 -2.01 -1.50 9.78
CA TYR A 284 -3.38 -1.90 9.49
C TYR A 284 -3.48 -3.23 8.74
N TYR A 285 -2.55 -3.53 7.85
CA TYR A 285 -2.54 -4.78 7.08
C TYR A 285 -2.44 -6.03 7.96
N ALA A 286 -1.88 -5.91 9.17
CA ALA A 286 -1.78 -7.03 10.10
C ALA A 286 -3.12 -7.47 10.72
N TYR A 287 -4.14 -6.58 10.69
CA TYR A 287 -5.46 -6.83 11.30
C TYR A 287 -6.63 -6.35 10.44
N SER A 288 -6.37 -6.02 9.17
CA SER A 288 -7.38 -5.62 8.21
C SER A 288 -8.46 -6.70 8.06
N PRO A 289 -9.76 -6.35 8.07
CA PRO A 289 -10.81 -7.30 7.74
C PRO A 289 -10.65 -7.83 6.31
N THR A 290 -10.95 -9.11 6.11
CA THR A 290 -10.88 -9.70 4.77
C THR A 290 -11.92 -9.13 3.80
N ASN A 291 -13.12 -8.76 4.28
CA ASN A 291 -14.22 -8.32 3.42
C ASN A 291 -14.39 -6.80 3.49
N ASN A 292 -14.26 -6.14 2.33
CA ASN A 292 -14.49 -4.69 2.16
C ASN A 292 -13.86 -3.84 3.27
N PRO A 293 -12.55 -3.94 3.53
CA PRO A 293 -11.92 -3.22 4.64
C PRO A 293 -12.14 -1.70 4.51
N PRO A 294 -12.68 -1.05 5.55
CA PRO A 294 -13.02 0.37 5.52
C PRO A 294 -11.83 1.29 5.89
N GLY A 295 -10.70 0.71 6.19
CA GLY A 295 -9.59 1.38 6.87
C GLY A 295 -9.70 1.34 8.40
N PRO A 296 -8.67 1.74 9.12
CA PRO A 296 -8.70 1.82 10.58
C PRO A 296 -9.63 2.94 11.06
N ALA A 297 -10.22 2.78 12.23
CA ALA A 297 -11.14 3.76 12.84
C ALA A 297 -10.46 5.12 13.12
N SER A 298 -9.14 5.13 13.28
CA SER A 298 -8.32 6.33 13.43
C SER A 298 -6.94 6.10 12.81
N GLY A 299 -6.30 7.16 12.32
CA GLY A 299 -4.97 7.09 11.74
C GLY A 299 -3.88 6.86 12.79
N SER A 300 -2.77 6.29 12.34
CA SER A 300 -1.52 6.30 13.09
C SER A 300 -1.10 7.74 13.38
N ILE A 301 -0.70 7.99 14.63
CA ILE A 301 -0.22 9.31 15.01
C ILE A 301 1.17 9.51 14.44
N MET A 302 1.31 10.50 13.58
CA MET A 302 2.56 10.84 12.92
C MET A 302 3.47 11.71 13.84
N PRO A 303 4.74 11.93 13.49
CA PRO A 303 5.68 12.68 14.34
C PRO A 303 5.22 14.09 14.75
N ASP A 304 4.33 14.70 14.00
CA ASP A 304 3.70 16.01 14.31
C ASP A 304 2.52 15.91 15.29
N GLY A 305 2.22 14.70 15.77
CA GLY A 305 1.14 14.44 16.73
C GLY A 305 -0.25 14.31 16.11
N LYS A 306 -0.38 14.22 14.78
CA LYS A 306 -1.66 14.18 14.06
C LYS A 306 -1.86 12.86 13.31
N PRO A 307 -3.12 12.42 13.12
CA PRO A 307 -3.44 11.32 12.23
C PRO A 307 -3.51 11.83 10.77
N TYR A 308 -3.16 10.95 9.81
CA TYR A 308 -3.17 11.26 8.39
C TYR A 308 -4.12 10.36 7.61
N ARG A 309 -4.65 10.87 6.50
CA ARG A 309 -5.39 10.05 5.53
C ARG A 309 -4.42 9.35 4.59
N GLY A 310 -4.81 8.17 4.09
CA GLY A 310 -4.04 7.42 3.11
C GLY A 310 -4.02 8.12 1.74
N MET A 311 -2.92 7.93 1.03
CA MET A 311 -2.72 8.39 -0.35
C MET A 311 -2.06 7.29 -1.16
N ARG A 312 -2.39 7.20 -2.45
CA ARG A 312 -1.93 6.14 -3.35
C ARG A 312 -1.51 6.69 -4.72
N GLY A 313 -0.72 5.91 -5.48
CA GLY A 313 -0.46 6.14 -6.90
C GLY A 313 0.82 6.89 -7.26
N GLY A 314 1.47 7.57 -6.33
CA GLY A 314 2.61 8.43 -6.67
C GLY A 314 2.20 9.71 -7.41
N ASN A 315 3.16 10.51 -7.82
CA ASN A 315 2.89 11.78 -8.49
C ASN A 315 3.97 12.14 -9.52
N TRP A 316 3.78 13.26 -10.22
CA TRP A 316 4.69 13.79 -11.25
C TRP A 316 6.11 14.10 -10.74
N TYR A 317 6.34 14.16 -9.44
CA TYR A 317 7.64 14.45 -8.82
C TYR A 317 8.37 13.19 -8.33
N ASN A 318 7.63 12.15 -7.94
CA ASN A 318 8.16 10.88 -7.44
C ASN A 318 8.32 9.90 -8.61
N GLY A 319 9.54 9.68 -9.07
CA GLY A 319 9.84 8.82 -10.21
C GLY A 319 9.85 7.32 -9.92
N GLU A 320 10.72 6.60 -10.62
CA GLU A 320 10.89 5.12 -10.59
C GLU A 320 11.25 4.56 -9.20
N ASN A 321 11.51 5.39 -8.21
CA ASN A 321 12.02 5.03 -6.89
C ASN A 321 10.98 4.41 -5.94
N GLY A 322 9.98 3.73 -6.47
CA GLY A 322 9.08 2.88 -5.72
C GLY A 322 7.77 3.52 -5.28
N HIS A 323 7.63 4.84 -5.32
CA HIS A 323 6.42 5.52 -4.84
C HIS A 323 5.20 5.38 -5.75
N SER A 324 5.41 5.06 -7.04
CA SER A 324 4.32 4.87 -8.01
C SER A 324 3.91 3.41 -8.18
N ARG A 325 4.43 2.48 -7.35
CA ARG A 325 3.99 1.08 -7.33
C ARG A 325 2.55 0.96 -6.83
N VAL A 326 1.83 -0.01 -7.34
CA VAL A 326 0.43 -0.24 -6.97
C VAL A 326 0.25 -0.58 -5.48
N SER A 327 1.25 -1.21 -4.85
CA SER A 327 1.23 -1.52 -3.42
C SER A 327 1.66 -0.36 -2.53
N ASN A 328 2.31 0.68 -3.09
CA ASN A 328 2.88 1.74 -2.28
C ASN A 328 1.82 2.51 -1.49
N ARG A 329 2.06 2.63 -0.20
CA ARG A 329 1.28 3.41 0.76
C ARG A 329 2.10 4.63 1.15
N ASN A 330 1.51 5.82 1.12
CA ASN A 330 2.29 6.98 1.49
C ASN A 330 1.66 7.82 2.60
N PRO A 331 2.23 7.80 3.78
CA PRO A 331 1.95 8.81 4.79
C PRO A 331 3.16 9.64 5.16
N SER A 332 4.34 9.12 4.94
CA SER A 332 5.53 9.60 5.66
C SER A 332 6.31 10.70 4.94
N TYR A 333 5.97 10.95 3.69
CA TYR A 333 6.65 11.98 2.90
C TYR A 333 6.07 13.37 3.10
N PHE A 334 4.79 13.44 3.44
CA PHE A 334 4.07 14.68 3.56
C PHE A 334 3.51 14.76 4.97
N ARG A 335 3.87 15.82 5.66
CA ARG A 335 3.28 16.13 6.96
C ARG A 335 1.81 16.46 6.76
N GLY A 336 1.01 15.47 6.40
CA GLY A 336 -0.44 15.44 6.29
C GLY A 336 -1.19 16.66 5.76
N PRO A 337 -2.47 16.49 5.48
CA PRO A 337 -3.31 17.53 4.94
C PRO A 337 -3.46 18.80 5.81
N GLN A 338 -2.72 18.91 6.89
CA GLN A 338 -2.78 20.03 7.80
C GLN A 338 -1.45 20.75 8.03
N ASP A 339 -0.38 20.42 7.25
CA ASP A 339 0.85 21.21 7.31
C ASP A 339 0.70 22.45 6.40
N PRO A 340 0.58 23.66 6.97
CA PRO A 340 0.43 24.88 6.19
C PRO A 340 1.70 25.21 5.36
N ASN A 341 2.82 24.54 5.63
CA ASN A 341 4.09 24.77 4.95
C ASN A 341 4.35 23.84 3.76
N HIS A 342 3.44 22.86 3.50
CA HIS A 342 3.56 21.97 2.34
C HIS A 342 2.41 22.22 1.38
N PRO A 343 2.69 22.79 0.21
CA PRO A 343 1.68 23.00 -0.82
C PRO A 343 1.24 21.65 -1.40
N TYR A 344 -0.08 21.41 -1.46
CA TYR A 344 -0.69 20.17 -1.97
C TYR A 344 -0.78 20.13 -3.50
N TYR A 345 0.18 20.69 -4.19
CA TYR A 345 0.23 20.83 -5.65
C TYR A 345 0.49 19.51 -6.41
N HIS A 346 0.57 18.43 -5.68
CA HIS A 346 0.82 17.09 -6.23
C HIS A 346 -0.19 16.05 -5.72
N LEU A 347 -1.28 16.49 -5.13
CA LEU A 347 -2.28 15.65 -4.48
C LEU A 347 -3.68 15.99 -5.01
N GLY A 348 -4.34 14.99 -5.57
CA GLY A 348 -5.70 15.01 -6.11
C GLY A 348 -6.52 13.83 -5.59
N PHE A 349 -7.53 13.39 -6.34
CA PHE A 349 -8.39 12.26 -5.97
C PHE A 349 -9.22 11.77 -7.15
N ARG A 350 -9.76 10.56 -7.02
CA ARG A 350 -10.81 10.02 -7.88
C ARG A 350 -12.01 9.55 -7.06
N VAL A 351 -13.16 9.40 -7.71
CA VAL A 351 -14.40 9.01 -7.03
C VAL A 351 -14.72 7.54 -7.23
N ALA A 352 -15.32 6.93 -6.23
CA ALA A 352 -15.91 5.59 -6.27
C ALA A 352 -17.42 5.66 -6.07
N LEU A 353 -18.15 4.69 -6.65
CA LEU A 353 -19.59 4.54 -6.49
C LEU A 353 -19.91 3.06 -6.31
N PRO A 354 -20.52 2.63 -5.20
CA PRO A 354 -20.90 1.22 -5.00
C PRO A 354 -21.98 0.80 -6.00
N VAL A 355 -21.90 -0.43 -6.53
CA VAL A 355 -22.92 -0.98 -7.42
C VAL A 355 -24.17 -1.34 -6.63
N ASN A 356 -24.01 -1.98 -5.46
CA ASN A 356 -25.10 -2.37 -4.57
C ASN A 356 -24.71 -2.03 -3.12
N ALA A 357 -25.36 -1.05 -2.53
CA ALA A 357 -25.15 -0.71 -1.12
C ALA A 357 -25.90 -1.62 -0.14
N GLU A 358 -26.90 -2.38 -0.61
CA GLU A 358 -27.85 -3.13 0.22
C GLU A 358 -27.27 -4.38 0.93
N SER A 359 -26.05 -4.81 0.62
CA SER A 359 -25.48 -6.07 1.12
C SER A 359 -24.29 -5.94 2.07
N ARG A 360 -23.91 -4.73 2.47
CA ARG A 360 -22.74 -4.54 3.34
C ARG A 360 -23.10 -4.71 4.82
N PRO A 361 -22.39 -5.59 5.57
CA PRO A 361 -22.58 -5.65 7.02
C PRO A 361 -22.19 -4.32 7.65
N VAL A 362 -23.03 -3.83 8.58
CA VAL A 362 -22.72 -2.63 9.37
C VAL A 362 -21.47 -2.90 10.20
N LEU A 363 -20.33 -2.40 9.77
CA LEU A 363 -19.08 -2.47 10.53
C LEU A 363 -19.13 -1.38 11.62
N LYS A 364 -19.38 -1.80 12.85
CA LYS A 364 -19.20 -0.91 14.00
C LYS A 364 -17.69 -0.68 14.20
N PRO A 365 -17.22 0.57 14.35
CA PRO A 365 -15.82 0.83 14.66
C PRO A 365 -15.43 0.11 15.96
N THR A 366 -14.33 -0.64 15.95
CA THR A 366 -13.78 -1.21 17.18
C THR A 366 -13.17 -0.06 17.98
N PRO A 367 -13.56 0.15 19.25
CA PRO A 367 -13.02 1.24 20.06
C PRO A 367 -11.52 1.05 20.26
N VAL A 368 -10.73 2.06 19.93
CA VAL A 368 -9.29 2.09 20.20
C VAL A 368 -9.10 2.35 21.70
N GLN A 369 -8.44 1.43 22.41
CA GLN A 369 -8.01 1.67 23.78
C GLN A 369 -6.93 2.76 23.80
N LYS A 370 -7.17 3.83 24.55
CA LYS A 370 -6.21 4.91 24.80
C LYS A 370 -5.00 4.36 25.55
N VAL A 371 -3.83 4.35 24.90
CA VAL A 371 -2.57 4.08 25.58
C VAL A 371 -2.04 5.40 26.15
N GLU A 372 -2.00 5.54 27.46
CA GLU A 372 -1.37 6.67 28.14
C GLU A 372 0.16 6.58 27.99
N ARG A 373 0.78 7.66 27.54
CA ARG A 373 2.23 7.78 27.40
C ARG A 373 2.87 8.20 28.72
N ALA A 374 3.85 7.43 29.18
CA ALA A 374 4.83 7.90 30.15
C ALA A 374 5.85 8.83 29.46
N ASN A 375 6.13 9.97 30.12
CA ASN A 375 7.00 11.03 29.66
C ASN A 375 8.45 10.57 29.45
N ALA A 376 9.00 10.78 28.24
CA ALA A 376 10.44 10.71 27.98
C ALA A 376 10.96 12.11 27.65
N ALA A 377 12.04 12.51 28.32
CA ALA A 377 12.70 13.80 28.22
C ALA A 377 13.46 13.96 26.88
N PRO A 378 13.69 15.20 26.40
CA PRO A 378 14.31 15.45 25.11
C PRO A 378 15.84 15.36 25.19
N SER A 379 16.44 14.54 24.32
CA SER A 379 17.89 14.51 24.09
C SER A 379 18.28 15.49 22.97
N GLY A 380 19.22 16.35 23.28
CA GLY A 380 19.71 17.42 22.41
C GLY A 380 20.51 16.91 21.20
N ARG A 381 20.41 17.68 20.13
CA ARG A 381 21.09 17.50 18.84
C ARG A 381 22.37 18.38 18.80
N PRO A 382 23.52 17.88 18.36
CA PRO A 382 24.68 18.73 18.09
C PRO A 382 24.61 19.40 16.71
N PRO A 383 25.28 20.56 16.51
CA PRO A 383 25.17 21.35 15.28
C PRO A 383 26.04 20.81 14.14
N GLY A 384 25.56 20.99 12.91
CA GLY A 384 26.20 20.54 11.69
C GLY A 384 27.28 21.49 11.19
N ASP A 385 28.30 20.90 10.56
CA ASP A 385 29.44 21.55 9.90
C ASP A 385 29.11 21.81 8.41
N PRO A 386 29.33 23.05 7.90
CA PRO A 386 29.09 23.38 6.51
C PRO A 386 30.40 23.44 5.71
N SER A 387 30.92 22.34 5.22
CA SER A 387 31.95 22.40 4.18
C SER A 387 32.04 21.07 3.40
N ARG A 388 31.49 21.05 2.17
CA ARG A 388 32.13 20.46 0.99
C ARG A 388 31.31 20.69 -0.27
N ARG A 389 31.66 21.75 -0.96
CA ARG A 389 31.50 21.89 -2.41
C ARG A 389 32.83 21.56 -3.08
N GLN A 390 32.71 20.95 -4.24
CA GLN A 390 33.56 21.02 -5.45
C GLN A 390 34.19 19.71 -5.93
N GLY A 391 33.99 19.55 -7.24
CA GLY A 391 34.94 18.99 -8.19
C GLY A 391 34.48 17.67 -8.81
N GLY A 392 33.97 17.63 -10.02
CA GLY A 392 34.72 17.78 -11.26
C GLY A 392 34.89 16.41 -11.93
N GLY A 393 34.19 16.19 -13.03
CA GLY A 393 34.28 15.43 -14.23
C GLY A 393 35.38 14.40 -14.42
N ASN A 394 34.99 13.31 -15.12
CA ASN A 394 35.58 12.89 -16.40
C ASN A 394 34.89 11.62 -16.91
N GLY A 395 34.60 11.63 -18.21
CA GLY A 395 33.99 10.55 -18.95
C GLY A 395 34.96 9.40 -19.21
N ALA A 396 34.41 8.22 -19.36
CA ALA A 396 35.07 7.11 -20.04
C ALA A 396 34.02 6.32 -20.84
N GLU A 397 34.32 6.15 -22.10
CA GLU A 397 33.55 5.44 -23.13
C GLU A 397 33.40 3.96 -22.83
N ARG A 398 32.25 3.41 -23.23
CA ARG A 398 31.92 1.98 -23.13
C ARG A 398 31.91 1.37 -24.53
N PRO A 399 32.58 0.24 -24.77
CA PRO A 399 32.59 -0.42 -26.08
C PRO A 399 31.29 -1.18 -26.41
N PRO A 400 31.00 -1.46 -27.69
CA PRO A 400 29.71 -1.98 -28.14
C PRO A 400 29.56 -3.49 -27.91
N ARG A 401 28.34 -3.90 -27.64
CA ARG A 401 27.92 -5.29 -27.38
C ARG A 401 27.51 -5.96 -28.71
N ALA A 402 28.07 -7.14 -28.95
CA ALA A 402 27.77 -7.99 -30.08
C ALA A 402 26.37 -8.63 -29.95
N THR A 403 25.64 -8.64 -31.07
CA THR A 403 24.36 -9.30 -31.29
C THR A 403 24.60 -10.78 -31.63
N GLU A 404 24.07 -11.69 -30.82
CA GLU A 404 23.88 -13.09 -31.24
C GLU A 404 22.39 -13.36 -31.42
N GLN A 405 22.01 -13.69 -32.63
CA GLN A 405 20.71 -14.25 -33.01
C GLN A 405 20.68 -15.73 -32.65
N ARG A 406 19.66 -16.15 -31.93
CA ARG A 406 19.35 -17.58 -31.73
C ARG A 406 17.93 -17.88 -32.19
N SER A 407 17.86 -18.76 -33.17
CA SER A 407 16.67 -19.27 -33.82
C SER A 407 15.74 -20.02 -32.88
N VAL A 408 14.43 -19.77 -33.05
CA VAL A 408 13.33 -20.47 -32.40
C VAL A 408 13.04 -21.76 -33.18
N GLN A 409 13.14 -22.91 -32.53
CA GLN A 409 12.54 -24.16 -32.95
C GLN A 409 11.34 -24.47 -32.08
N SER A 410 10.19 -24.58 -32.71
CA SER A 410 8.92 -25.01 -32.11
C SER A 410 8.95 -26.52 -31.90
N ASP A 411 8.72 -26.97 -30.67
CA ASP A 411 8.39 -28.36 -30.38
C ASP A 411 7.07 -28.43 -29.61
N THR A 412 6.10 -29.10 -30.21
CA THR A 412 4.77 -29.35 -29.67
C THR A 412 4.78 -30.68 -28.90
N GLY A 413 4.90 -30.60 -27.59
CA GLY A 413 4.69 -31.72 -26.68
C GLY A 413 3.73 -31.32 -25.59
N ALA A 414 2.52 -31.89 -25.62
CA ALA A 414 1.55 -31.73 -24.53
C ALA A 414 2.00 -32.58 -23.34
N GLU A 415 2.57 -31.95 -22.31
CA GLU A 415 2.75 -32.56 -21.02
C GLU A 415 1.59 -32.18 -20.09
N GLU A 416 0.96 -33.18 -19.50
CA GLU A 416 -0.03 -33.06 -18.43
C GLU A 416 0.59 -32.30 -17.25
N ARG A 417 0.10 -31.10 -16.97
CA ARG A 417 0.51 -30.32 -15.81
C ARG A 417 -0.14 -30.88 -14.55
N HIS A 418 0.59 -31.68 -13.79
CA HIS A 418 0.27 -31.87 -12.38
C HIS A 418 0.28 -30.51 -11.65
N PRO A 419 -0.66 -30.25 -10.71
CA PRO A 419 -0.61 -29.05 -9.91
C PRO A 419 0.71 -28.99 -9.15
N LEU A 420 1.48 -27.91 -9.30
CA LEU A 420 2.72 -27.67 -8.57
C LEU A 420 2.40 -27.73 -7.07
N ALA A 421 3.04 -28.66 -6.36
CA ALA A 421 2.92 -28.76 -4.91
C ALA A 421 3.35 -27.42 -4.29
N SER A 422 2.49 -26.79 -3.50
CA SER A 422 2.81 -25.53 -2.82
C SER A 422 3.97 -25.73 -1.85
N PHE A 423 4.91 -24.78 -1.83
CA PHE A 423 5.99 -24.75 -0.84
C PHE A 423 5.40 -24.40 0.52
N VAL A 424 5.48 -25.31 1.50
CA VAL A 424 4.81 -25.20 2.79
C VAL A 424 5.78 -25.45 3.93
N LEU A 425 5.77 -24.57 4.94
CA LEU A 425 6.50 -24.69 6.19
C LEU A 425 5.54 -25.09 7.32
N ARG A 426 5.91 -26.08 8.12
CA ARG A 426 5.13 -26.59 9.24
C ARG A 426 6.02 -26.82 10.47
N SER A 427 5.40 -27.06 11.61
CA SER A 427 6.04 -27.52 12.84
C SER A 427 5.24 -28.66 13.45
N SER A 428 5.92 -29.65 14.01
CA SER A 428 5.28 -30.71 14.80
C SER A 428 4.85 -30.23 16.18
N ALA A 429 5.32 -29.05 16.62
CA ALA A 429 5.03 -28.51 17.95
C ALA A 429 3.91 -27.48 17.97
N VAL A 430 3.63 -26.83 16.83
CA VAL A 430 2.64 -25.75 16.70
C VAL A 430 1.97 -25.77 15.34
N THR A 431 0.74 -25.28 15.28
CA THR A 431 0.06 -24.99 14.01
C THR A 431 0.15 -23.50 13.69
N ASN A 432 -0.15 -23.14 12.43
CA ASN A 432 -0.13 -21.73 12.04
C ASN A 432 -1.09 -20.89 12.90
N ASP A 433 -0.67 -19.70 13.31
CA ASP A 433 -1.37 -18.77 14.18
C ASP A 433 -1.76 -19.30 15.58
N SER A 434 -1.21 -20.46 16.00
CA SER A 434 -1.43 -20.98 17.35
C SER A 434 -0.46 -20.39 18.38
N MET A 435 -0.81 -20.59 19.66
CA MET A 435 0.04 -20.15 20.78
C MET A 435 1.37 -20.92 20.78
N LEU A 436 2.47 -20.17 20.90
CA LEU A 436 3.82 -20.72 21.02
C LEU A 436 4.00 -21.29 22.45
N PRO A 437 4.31 -22.60 22.62
CA PRO A 437 4.58 -23.17 23.92
C PRO A 437 5.76 -22.49 24.63
N ALA A 438 5.68 -22.38 25.96
CA ALA A 438 6.68 -21.69 26.77
C ALA A 438 8.10 -22.20 26.57
N GLU A 439 8.28 -23.49 26.24
CA GLU A 439 9.60 -24.09 26.00
C GLU A 439 10.40 -23.42 24.88
N PHE A 440 9.71 -22.81 23.90
CA PHE A 440 10.34 -22.09 22.77
C PHE A 440 10.53 -20.60 23.04
N THR A 441 10.25 -20.15 24.25
CA THR A 441 10.29 -18.73 24.65
C THR A 441 11.31 -18.48 25.74
N GLY A 442 11.58 -17.20 26.03
CA GLY A 442 12.45 -16.79 27.14
C GLY A 442 11.87 -17.03 28.53
N ASP A 443 10.61 -17.43 28.62
CA ASP A 443 9.94 -17.82 29.85
C ASP A 443 9.98 -19.35 30.09
N GLY A 444 10.67 -20.10 29.22
CA GLY A 444 10.86 -21.55 29.30
C GLY A 444 12.27 -21.99 28.93
N ALA A 445 12.39 -23.13 28.21
CA ALA A 445 13.68 -23.72 27.87
C ALA A 445 14.51 -22.94 26.86
N SER A 446 13.95 -21.92 26.20
CA SER A 446 14.65 -21.06 25.26
C SER A 446 15.21 -21.78 24.03
N VAL A 447 14.57 -22.84 23.58
CA VAL A 447 15.02 -23.66 22.44
C VAL A 447 14.28 -23.27 21.15
N SER A 448 14.91 -23.50 19.99
CA SER A 448 14.25 -23.23 18.70
C SER A 448 13.19 -24.29 18.37
N LEU A 449 12.16 -23.88 17.61
CA LEU A 449 11.08 -24.74 17.11
C LEU A 449 11.61 -25.86 16.23
N PRO A 450 11.03 -27.07 16.27
CA PRO A 450 11.17 -28.04 15.19
C PRO A 450 10.38 -27.54 13.97
N LEU A 451 10.99 -27.62 12.78
CA LEU A 451 10.40 -27.16 11.53
C LEU A 451 10.55 -28.24 10.46
N GLU A 452 9.57 -28.34 9.57
CA GLU A 452 9.59 -29.23 8.41
C GLU A 452 8.95 -28.55 7.20
N TRP A 453 9.37 -28.90 5.99
CA TRP A 453 8.83 -28.30 4.78
C TRP A 453 8.74 -29.28 3.62
N THR A 454 7.80 -29.01 2.72
CA THR A 454 7.52 -29.79 1.52
C THR A 454 7.26 -28.87 0.33
N GLY A 455 7.32 -29.41 -0.89
CA GLY A 455 6.98 -28.65 -2.10
C GLY A 455 8.00 -27.60 -2.50
N ALA A 456 9.27 -27.75 -2.10
CA ALA A 456 10.32 -26.82 -2.55
C ALA A 456 10.42 -26.80 -4.09
N PRO A 457 10.58 -25.62 -4.71
CA PRO A 457 10.68 -25.48 -6.17
C PRO A 457 11.86 -26.26 -6.74
N THR A 458 11.70 -26.73 -7.98
CA THR A 458 12.81 -27.29 -8.76
C THR A 458 13.90 -26.24 -8.92
N GLY A 459 15.17 -26.64 -8.79
CA GLY A 459 16.31 -25.72 -8.83
C GLY A 459 16.70 -25.13 -7.47
N THR A 460 16.03 -25.52 -6.38
CA THR A 460 16.47 -25.14 -5.03
C THR A 460 17.82 -25.79 -4.71
N THR A 461 18.83 -24.97 -4.43
CA THR A 461 20.18 -25.40 -4.08
C THR A 461 20.53 -25.13 -2.62
N SER A 462 19.80 -24.25 -1.95
CA SER A 462 19.99 -23.89 -0.54
C SER A 462 18.71 -23.36 0.05
N TYR A 463 18.61 -23.35 1.41
CA TYR A 463 17.56 -22.64 2.11
C TYR A 463 18.16 -21.64 3.11
N ALA A 464 17.33 -20.64 3.44
CA ALA A 464 17.57 -19.75 4.57
C ALA A 464 16.28 -19.60 5.39
N LEU A 465 16.40 -19.40 6.70
CA LEU A 465 15.30 -19.21 7.64
C LEU A 465 15.50 -17.92 8.41
N ILE A 466 14.46 -17.12 8.51
CA ILE A 466 14.42 -15.92 9.34
C ILE A 466 13.19 -15.99 10.23
N MET A 467 13.39 -15.86 11.55
CA MET A 467 12.29 -15.65 12.49
C MET A 467 12.32 -14.21 12.97
N HIS A 468 11.19 -13.53 12.86
CA HIS A 468 11.08 -12.13 13.25
C HIS A 468 9.72 -11.82 13.89
N HIS A 469 9.66 -10.68 14.54
CA HIS A 469 8.45 -10.04 15.07
C HIS A 469 8.48 -8.56 14.69
N ILE A 470 7.36 -8.02 14.32
CA ILE A 470 7.20 -6.59 14.07
C ILE A 470 6.54 -5.98 15.30
N ASP A 471 7.23 -5.08 15.99
CA ASP A 471 6.66 -4.44 17.16
C ASP A 471 5.62 -3.35 16.78
N PRO A 472 4.81 -2.88 17.73
CA PRO A 472 3.78 -1.87 17.45
C PRO A 472 4.30 -0.55 16.86
N GLN A 473 5.61 -0.29 16.93
CA GLN A 473 6.28 0.85 16.32
C GLN A 473 6.77 0.53 14.90
N GLY A 474 6.51 -0.69 14.39
CA GLY A 474 6.93 -1.15 13.08
C GLY A 474 8.41 -1.53 12.99
N ILE A 475 9.09 -1.65 14.13
CA ILE A 475 10.49 -2.10 14.18
C ILE A 475 10.51 -3.62 14.07
N VAL A 476 11.21 -4.12 13.03
CA VAL A 476 11.40 -5.55 12.85
C VAL A 476 12.48 -6.04 13.81
N LYS A 477 12.10 -6.88 14.76
CA LYS A 477 13.02 -7.57 15.66
C LYS A 477 13.27 -8.98 15.13
N CYS A 478 14.50 -9.23 14.70
CA CYS A 478 14.93 -10.55 14.22
C CYS A 478 15.36 -11.41 15.41
N TYR A 479 14.72 -12.56 15.54
CA TYR A 479 14.94 -13.52 16.63
C TYR A 479 15.85 -14.67 16.21
N TRP A 480 15.88 -14.99 14.91
CA TRP A 480 16.67 -16.09 14.38
C TRP A 480 17.01 -15.87 12.92
N THR A 481 18.28 -16.02 12.60
CA THR A 481 18.80 -15.99 11.23
C THR A 481 19.63 -17.26 11.04
N LEU A 482 19.23 -18.10 10.09
CA LEU A 482 19.89 -19.36 9.74
C LEU A 482 19.95 -19.46 8.22
N TYR A 483 21.13 -19.67 7.64
CA TYR A 483 21.32 -19.69 6.18
C TYR A 483 22.29 -20.80 5.78
N ASN A 484 22.52 -20.99 4.48
CA ASN A 484 23.29 -22.11 3.94
C ASN A 484 22.77 -23.47 4.43
N ILE A 485 21.45 -23.61 4.58
CA ILE A 485 20.81 -24.88 4.86
C ILE A 485 20.87 -25.69 3.55
N PRO A 486 21.45 -26.91 3.56
CA PRO A 486 21.61 -27.74 2.36
C PRO A 486 20.28 -28.07 1.68
N ALA A 487 20.31 -28.22 0.35
CA ALA A 487 19.11 -28.46 -0.45
C ALA A 487 18.43 -29.82 -0.18
N ASP A 488 19.11 -30.78 0.39
CA ASP A 488 18.57 -32.09 0.76
C ASP A 488 17.92 -32.12 2.15
N VAL A 489 18.13 -31.10 2.97
CA VAL A 489 17.44 -30.92 4.26
C VAL A 489 15.97 -30.61 4.04
N ARG A 490 15.09 -31.29 4.78
CA ARG A 490 13.62 -31.09 4.75
C ARG A 490 13.03 -30.79 6.13
N SER A 491 13.85 -30.81 7.16
CA SER A 491 13.42 -30.49 8.52
C SER A 491 14.57 -29.98 9.38
N LEU A 492 14.24 -29.21 10.39
CA LEU A 492 15.14 -28.78 11.47
C LEU A 492 14.59 -29.36 12.78
N PRO A 493 15.40 -30.11 13.56
CA PRO A 493 14.96 -30.61 14.84
C PRO A 493 14.80 -29.49 15.86
N LYS A 494 14.05 -29.76 16.93
CA LYS A 494 14.00 -28.87 18.11
C LYS A 494 15.43 -28.61 18.59
N ASN A 495 15.73 -27.34 18.92
CA ASN A 495 17.07 -26.91 19.35
C ASN A 495 18.17 -27.27 18.33
N VAL A 496 17.91 -27.00 17.05
CA VAL A 496 18.79 -27.37 15.94
C VAL A 496 20.21 -26.88 16.15
N LYS A 497 21.18 -27.78 15.86
CA LYS A 497 22.61 -27.51 15.89
C LYS A 497 23.28 -28.19 14.69
N GLY A 498 24.31 -27.54 14.15
CA GLY A 498 25.12 -28.13 13.08
C GLY A 498 24.46 -28.19 11.70
N VAL A 499 23.33 -27.52 11.49
CA VAL A 499 22.68 -27.42 10.19
C VAL A 499 22.71 -25.95 9.75
N GLY A 500 23.30 -25.68 8.59
CA GLY A 500 23.47 -24.32 8.09
C GLY A 500 24.42 -23.46 8.92
N THR A 501 24.35 -22.15 8.71
CA THR A 501 25.15 -21.13 9.39
C THR A 501 24.23 -20.18 10.14
N LEU A 502 24.48 -19.96 11.42
CA LEU A 502 23.73 -19.00 12.23
C LEU A 502 24.24 -17.58 11.99
N GLY A 503 23.33 -16.65 11.76
CA GLY A 503 23.62 -15.21 11.70
C GLY A 503 23.25 -14.49 13.00
N ASN A 504 23.39 -13.18 12.98
CA ASN A 504 23.10 -12.30 14.11
C ASN A 504 21.60 -12.06 14.27
N ASN A 505 21.12 -12.00 15.52
CA ASN A 505 19.76 -11.57 15.84
C ASN A 505 19.78 -10.14 16.40
N SER A 506 18.71 -9.37 16.15
CA SER A 506 18.62 -7.97 16.60
C SER A 506 18.05 -7.79 18.02
N VAL A 507 17.76 -8.90 18.72
CA VAL A 507 17.15 -8.87 20.06
C VAL A 507 18.19 -8.64 21.13
N ASN A 508 19.33 -9.33 21.01
CA ASN A 508 20.44 -9.26 21.96
C ASN A 508 21.82 -9.09 21.30
N ASP A 509 21.83 -8.86 19.99
CA ASP A 509 23.03 -8.66 19.16
C ASP A 509 24.03 -9.84 19.24
N ARG A 510 23.52 -11.08 19.22
CA ARG A 510 24.29 -12.32 19.28
C ARG A 510 23.96 -13.25 18.12
N ILE A 511 24.94 -14.10 17.79
CA ILE A 511 24.72 -15.19 16.84
C ILE A 511 23.75 -16.22 17.43
N GLY A 512 22.75 -16.62 16.62
CA GLY A 512 21.84 -17.71 16.94
C GLY A 512 20.42 -17.31 17.27
N TYR A 513 19.68 -18.26 17.83
CA TYR A 513 18.28 -18.08 18.21
C TYR A 513 18.16 -17.25 19.47
N ALA A 514 17.40 -16.16 19.39
CA ALA A 514 16.93 -15.42 20.55
C ALA A 514 15.48 -15.85 20.83
N PRO A 515 15.17 -16.39 22.02
CA PRO A 515 13.82 -16.84 22.28
C PRO A 515 12.84 -15.66 22.34
N PRO A 516 11.61 -15.81 21.83
CA PRO A 516 10.54 -14.85 22.02
C PRO A 516 10.36 -14.47 23.49
N HIS A 517 10.39 -13.16 23.77
CA HIS A 517 10.32 -12.63 25.12
C HIS A 517 9.43 -11.41 25.18
N SER A 518 8.15 -11.62 25.48
CA SER A 518 7.16 -10.55 25.48
C SER A 518 7.35 -9.65 26.71
N LYS A 519 7.99 -8.47 26.53
CA LYS A 519 8.17 -7.45 27.60
C LYS A 519 7.00 -6.46 27.73
N GLY A 520 5.86 -6.71 27.13
CA GLY A 520 4.70 -5.80 27.17
C GLY A 520 3.39 -6.57 27.17
N PRO A 521 2.28 -5.90 27.51
CA PRO A 521 0.98 -6.54 27.55
C PRO A 521 0.52 -6.97 26.14
N GLY A 522 -0.21 -8.08 26.09
CA GLY A 522 -0.87 -8.58 24.89
C GLY A 522 -0.06 -9.55 24.03
N PRO A 523 -0.74 -10.25 23.12
CA PRO A 523 -0.17 -11.25 22.24
C PRO A 523 0.73 -10.60 21.18
N LYS A 524 1.84 -11.26 20.86
CA LYS A 524 2.77 -10.89 19.77
C LYS A 524 2.90 -12.03 18.80
N THR A 525 2.82 -11.69 17.50
CA THR A 525 3.01 -12.66 16.42
C THR A 525 4.47 -12.73 16.04
N TYR A 526 5.00 -13.96 15.94
CA TYR A 526 6.34 -14.27 15.45
C TYR A 526 6.21 -15.03 14.15
N ILE A 527 6.97 -14.65 13.15
CA ILE A 527 6.89 -15.18 11.80
C ILE A 527 8.20 -15.87 11.48
N CYS A 528 8.14 -17.19 11.18
CA CYS A 528 9.24 -17.96 10.63
C CYS A 528 9.07 -18.01 9.11
N THR A 529 9.94 -17.35 8.37
CA THR A 529 9.94 -17.37 6.89
C THR A 529 11.11 -18.24 6.41
N LEU A 530 10.81 -19.30 5.67
CA LEU A 530 11.77 -20.16 5.00
C LEU A 530 11.88 -19.76 3.53
N TYR A 531 13.07 -19.50 3.05
CA TYR A 531 13.41 -19.14 1.69
C TYR A 531 14.03 -20.31 0.95
N ALA A 532 13.47 -20.71 -0.19
CA ALA A 532 14.08 -21.64 -1.13
C ALA A 532 14.91 -20.85 -2.15
N LEU A 533 16.19 -21.17 -2.30
CA LEU A 533 17.15 -20.36 -3.05
C LEU A 533 17.75 -21.14 -4.22
N SER A 534 17.91 -20.47 -5.38
CA SER A 534 18.63 -21.00 -6.55
C SER A 534 20.15 -21.01 -6.38
N ALA A 535 20.68 -20.25 -5.43
CA ALA A 535 22.10 -20.24 -5.04
C ALA A 535 22.23 -19.92 -3.54
N ALA A 536 23.25 -20.45 -2.90
CA ALA A 536 23.58 -20.08 -1.52
C ALA A 536 23.96 -18.59 -1.44
N PRO A 537 23.51 -17.86 -0.39
CA PRO A 537 23.86 -16.46 -0.23
C PRO A 537 25.38 -16.27 -0.10
N GLN A 538 25.93 -15.38 -0.91
CA GLN A 538 27.34 -14.98 -0.84
C GLN A 538 27.45 -13.80 0.13
N LEU A 539 28.24 -13.96 1.17
CA LEU A 539 28.36 -13.01 2.27
C LEU A 539 29.84 -12.71 2.54
N ASP A 540 30.23 -11.46 2.34
CA ASP A 540 31.60 -10.97 2.57
C ASP A 540 31.84 -10.50 4.01
N VAL A 541 30.92 -10.82 4.92
CA VAL A 541 30.99 -10.44 6.33
C VAL A 541 30.93 -11.68 7.23
N PRO A 542 31.55 -11.64 8.43
CA PRO A 542 31.50 -12.76 9.36
C PRO A 542 30.06 -12.99 9.87
N PRO A 543 29.71 -14.20 10.32
CA PRO A 543 28.38 -14.56 10.81
C PRO A 543 27.80 -13.60 11.88
N SER A 544 28.66 -13.00 12.71
CA SER A 544 28.27 -12.01 13.71
C SER A 544 27.73 -10.69 13.13
N GLN A 545 27.99 -10.42 11.86
CA GLN A 545 27.51 -9.24 11.15
C GLN A 545 26.38 -9.57 10.15
N VAL A 546 26.02 -10.86 10.00
CA VAL A 546 24.93 -11.30 9.14
C VAL A 546 23.60 -11.03 9.84
N SER A 547 23.13 -9.79 9.77
CA SER A 547 21.80 -9.40 10.21
C SER A 547 20.73 -9.87 9.22
N ARG A 548 19.45 -9.73 9.60
CA ARG A 548 18.32 -9.97 8.70
C ARG A 548 18.45 -9.20 7.37
N SER A 549 18.78 -7.92 7.42
CA SER A 549 18.91 -7.07 6.22
C SER A 549 20.07 -7.48 5.33
N VAL A 550 21.23 -7.84 5.93
CA VAL A 550 22.39 -8.34 5.19
C VAL A 550 22.06 -9.65 4.48
N LEU A 551 21.38 -10.57 5.17
CA LEU A 551 20.98 -11.85 4.57
C LEU A 551 19.96 -11.67 3.44
N LEU A 552 18.93 -10.84 3.64
CA LEU A 552 17.94 -10.55 2.60
C LEU A 552 18.57 -9.92 1.35
N ALA A 553 19.52 -9.00 1.52
CA ALA A 553 20.27 -8.41 0.42
C ALA A 553 21.09 -9.45 -0.36
N ALA A 554 21.75 -10.37 0.35
CA ALA A 554 22.53 -11.44 -0.28
C ALA A 554 21.68 -12.51 -0.99
N MET A 555 20.42 -12.68 -0.59
CA MET A 555 19.46 -13.60 -1.23
C MET A 555 18.74 -12.96 -2.42
N LYS A 556 18.84 -11.65 -2.61
CA LYS A 556 18.14 -10.93 -3.69
C LYS A 556 18.48 -11.50 -5.06
N GLY A 557 17.45 -11.83 -5.85
CA GLY A 557 17.59 -12.46 -7.17
C GLY A 557 17.81 -13.97 -7.15
N HIS A 558 17.91 -14.58 -5.97
CA HIS A 558 18.08 -16.04 -5.80
C HIS A 558 16.89 -16.71 -5.13
N ILE A 559 15.89 -15.96 -4.66
CA ILE A 559 14.71 -16.51 -4.01
C ILE A 559 13.79 -17.12 -5.06
N LEU A 560 13.55 -18.44 -4.98
CA LEU A 560 12.62 -19.18 -5.84
C LEU A 560 11.21 -19.22 -5.27
N ALA A 561 11.10 -19.35 -3.95
CA ALA A 561 9.84 -19.34 -3.21
C ALA A 561 10.07 -19.08 -1.73
N THR A 562 9.00 -18.70 -1.03
CA THR A 562 8.98 -18.58 0.43
C THR A 562 7.84 -19.38 1.02
N ALA A 563 8.02 -19.85 2.26
CA ALA A 563 6.99 -20.49 3.06
C ALA A 563 7.05 -19.93 4.48
N GLU A 564 5.87 -19.68 5.08
CA GLU A 564 5.78 -19.06 6.40
C GLU A 564 5.06 -19.95 7.40
N LEU A 565 5.48 -19.85 8.65
CA LEU A 565 4.79 -20.36 9.83
C LEU A 565 4.68 -19.21 10.85
N ARG A 566 3.46 -18.89 11.25
CA ARG A 566 3.16 -17.82 12.20
C ARG A 566 2.79 -18.44 13.54
N VAL A 567 3.31 -17.89 14.62
CA VAL A 567 3.00 -18.31 16.00
C VAL A 567 2.77 -17.10 16.88
N VAL A 568 1.92 -17.24 17.87
CA VAL A 568 1.55 -16.14 18.78
C VAL A 568 2.10 -16.44 20.15
N TYR A 569 2.68 -15.45 20.81
CA TYR A 569 3.06 -15.57 22.23
C TYR A 569 2.57 -14.37 23.02
N SER A 570 1.89 -14.68 24.13
CA SER A 570 1.53 -13.70 25.15
C SER A 570 2.08 -14.18 26.48
N ARG A 571 2.82 -13.32 27.14
CA ARG A 571 3.35 -13.65 28.46
C ARG A 571 2.19 -13.72 29.46
N PRO A 572 2.10 -14.75 30.31
CA PRO A 572 1.11 -14.81 31.39
C PRO A 572 1.23 -13.60 32.32
N GLU A 573 0.09 -13.06 32.78
CA GLU A 573 0.05 -11.99 33.78
C GLU A 573 0.80 -12.44 35.06
N GLY A 574 1.75 -11.61 35.52
CA GLY A 574 2.53 -11.90 36.73
C GLY A 574 3.79 -12.72 36.51
N ALA A 575 4.10 -13.19 35.31
CA ALA A 575 5.34 -13.90 35.07
C ALA A 575 6.56 -12.96 35.17
N ILE A 576 7.48 -13.27 36.05
CA ILE A 576 8.74 -12.53 36.27
C ILE A 576 9.81 -13.17 35.37
N SER A 577 10.56 -12.36 34.60
CA SER A 577 11.63 -12.91 33.77
C SER A 577 12.86 -13.25 34.60
N GLN A 578 13.65 -14.24 34.14
CA GLN A 578 14.96 -14.53 34.74
C GLN A 578 15.88 -13.29 34.74
N ASP A 579 15.73 -12.38 33.80
CA ASP A 579 16.45 -11.11 33.75
C ASP A 579 15.95 -10.11 34.82
N ASP A 580 14.67 -10.14 35.14
CA ASP A 580 14.08 -9.31 36.21
C ASP A 580 14.46 -9.89 37.58
N GLU A 581 14.54 -11.21 37.73
CA GLU A 581 15.07 -11.87 38.93
C GLU A 581 16.54 -11.50 39.17
N ARG A 582 17.40 -11.60 38.14
CA ARG A 582 18.81 -11.18 38.23
C ARG A 582 18.99 -9.69 38.55
N ARG A 583 18.10 -8.83 38.09
CA ARG A 583 18.13 -7.40 38.42
C ARG A 583 17.67 -7.15 39.86
N ARG A 584 16.69 -7.91 40.39
CA ARG A 584 16.26 -7.86 41.80
C ARG A 584 17.38 -8.35 42.71
N ASP A 585 18.06 -9.43 42.38
CA ASP A 585 19.19 -9.96 43.16
C ASP A 585 20.37 -8.97 43.19
N ASN A 586 20.71 -8.32 42.08
CA ASN A 586 21.73 -7.29 42.02
C ASN A 586 21.33 -6.00 42.78
N SER A 587 20.06 -5.61 42.81
CA SER A 587 19.60 -4.46 43.58
C SER A 587 19.61 -4.73 45.07
N ASN A 588 19.31 -5.98 45.48
CA ASN A 588 19.38 -6.42 46.88
C ASN A 588 20.85 -6.61 47.37
N ALA A 589 21.77 -6.95 46.46
CA ALA A 589 23.20 -7.06 46.80
C ALA A 589 23.85 -5.69 47.05
N ASN A 590 23.34 -4.61 46.41
CA ASN A 590 23.83 -3.24 46.61
C ASN A 590 23.18 -2.50 47.79
N SER A 591 22.20 -3.07 48.45
CA SER A 591 21.51 -2.49 49.62
C SER A 591 22.00 -3.02 50.97
N ARG A 592 23.13 -3.75 51.04
CA ARG A 592 23.72 -4.12 52.35
C ARG A 592 24.40 -2.89 52.97
N PRO A 593 24.05 -2.54 54.21
CA PRO A 593 24.68 -1.44 54.95
C PRO A 593 26.19 -1.73 55.15
N PRO A 594 27.05 -0.68 55.22
CA PRO A 594 28.47 -0.87 55.47
C PRO A 594 28.71 -1.61 56.78
N ARG A 595 29.56 -2.63 56.75
CA ARG A 595 30.03 -3.30 57.99
C ARG A 595 30.80 -2.27 58.80
N ASP A 596 30.33 -2.03 60.03
CA ASP A 596 31.08 -1.27 61.03
C ASP A 596 32.48 -1.90 61.25
N SER A 597 33.49 -1.10 60.87
CA SER A 597 34.87 -1.37 61.23
C SER A 597 35.16 -0.77 62.61
N ASN A 598 34.85 -1.56 63.64
CA ASN A 598 35.45 -1.36 64.99
C ASN A 598 35.65 -2.71 65.64
N GLN A 599 36.83 -3.24 65.51
CA GLN A 599 37.70 -3.79 66.60
C GLN A 599 39.04 -4.18 66.00
#